data_c6a87bedd1433ffdf4276f4ba918d81c
#
_entry.id   c6a87bedd1433ffdf4276f4ba918d81c
#
_cell.length_a   1.000
_cell.length_b   1.000
_cell.length_c   1.000
_cell.angle_alpha   90.00
_cell.angle_beta   90.00
_cell.angle_gamma   90.00
#
_symmetry.space_group_name_H-M   'P 1'
#
loop_
_entity.id
_entity.type
_entity.pdbx_description
1 polymer ?
#
loop_
_entity_poly.entity_id
_entity_poly.type
_entity_poly.pdbx_seq_one_letter_code
_entity_poly.pdbx_strand_id
1 'polypeptide(L)'
;TEKQIKSIFGKEIYSLVKSLTKLDIISFKSRKEHTTANIIRTIIASAKDIRVLVIKLFDKLHNLKTIEHLSYEKQIRIASDALIVYVPISHRMGIHSIKYELEDLCFKTLEPKNYKKIKDEIKPLMKEKYEEIKNAIKILKYKFPKMNWRLTTTKKSLYSIHSKMIAKGKEIGEINDILIMQVIVPDTKSCYDALGKIHESFKPIPGKFKDFIAIPEYSIYQALHTQIIGPSKKPIKIYIQSEKMHLLGVDGVIALLKNNEGKKILKKFGKIFSKVKKEKFNDIKDVANSLSLDFDNKSMVVFTEKGETVEIPQQSTAIDFAYFAYGRKAEHASKANINGKILPLWTKLNPGDRIKIIYSPKSEVQVSWLSLASSEKVRQDIEKTLKKIITPKQSEGFAKIRIDSIDKPGLLMKLSGVLFKNGFNIETGITKVNEDGKTGYTEFIVKTKKGTNLENAIKQLKSMKETIEVSVHYLT
;
A
#
# COMPACT_ATOMS: atom_id res chain seq x y z
N THR A 1 31.34 22.04 -11.37
CA THR A 1 31.45 20.78 -12.15
C THR A 1 31.48 19.57 -11.22
N GLU A 2 31.22 18.34 -11.72
CA GLU A 2 31.30 17.09 -10.94
C GLU A 2 32.68 16.94 -10.27
N LYS A 3 33.76 17.31 -10.96
CA LYS A 3 35.14 17.26 -10.44
C LYS A 3 35.33 18.20 -9.24
N GLN A 4 34.78 19.40 -9.29
CA GLN A 4 34.86 20.38 -8.19
C GLN A 4 34.11 19.89 -6.94
N ILE A 5 32.89 19.36 -7.10
CA ILE A 5 32.14 18.83 -5.96
C ILE A 5 32.92 17.67 -5.30
N LYS A 6 33.52 16.79 -6.09
CA LYS A 6 34.30 15.66 -5.58
C LYS A 6 35.61 16.07 -4.91
N SER A 7 36.27 17.12 -5.40
CA SER A 7 37.52 17.64 -4.81
C SER A 7 37.26 18.42 -3.51
N ILE A 8 36.18 19.23 -3.47
CA ILE A 8 35.89 20.08 -2.31
C ILE A 8 35.18 19.28 -1.18
N PHE A 9 34.21 18.45 -1.53
CA PHE A 9 33.34 17.78 -0.54
C PHE A 9 33.56 16.27 -0.39
N GLY A 10 34.48 15.70 -1.18
CA GLY A 10 34.81 14.28 -1.13
C GLY A 10 33.84 13.37 -1.90
N LYS A 11 34.22 12.08 -1.97
CA LYS A 11 33.52 11.06 -2.77
C LYS A 11 32.09 10.79 -2.28
N GLU A 12 31.86 10.87 -0.98
CA GLU A 12 30.59 10.54 -0.35
C GLU A 12 29.52 11.58 -0.71
N ILE A 13 29.81 12.86 -0.50
CA ILE A 13 28.90 13.97 -0.84
C ILE A 13 28.68 14.03 -2.35
N TYR A 14 29.74 13.83 -3.15
CA TYR A 14 29.59 13.73 -4.61
C TYR A 14 28.61 12.62 -5.02
N SER A 15 28.67 11.44 -4.40
CA SER A 15 27.75 10.33 -4.69
C SER A 15 26.30 10.69 -4.38
N LEU A 16 26.04 11.36 -3.26
CA LEU A 16 24.69 11.86 -2.90
C LEU A 16 24.18 12.89 -3.90
N VAL A 17 24.97 13.92 -4.20
CA VAL A 17 24.61 14.96 -5.16
C VAL A 17 24.34 14.36 -6.53
N LYS A 18 25.21 13.46 -7.00
CA LYS A 18 25.01 12.75 -8.27
C LYS A 18 23.74 11.92 -8.30
N SER A 19 23.36 11.29 -7.19
CA SER A 19 22.13 10.52 -7.07
C SER A 19 20.89 11.40 -7.09
N LEU A 20 20.98 12.64 -6.59
CA LEU A 20 19.90 13.63 -6.59
C LEU A 20 19.74 14.36 -7.95
N THR A 21 20.84 14.62 -8.66
CA THR A 21 20.87 15.47 -9.87
C THR A 21 20.80 14.69 -11.19
N LYS A 22 21.02 13.38 -11.23
CA LYS A 22 20.99 12.55 -12.46
C LYS A 22 19.63 12.45 -13.17
N LEU A 23 18.71 13.32 -12.86
CA LEU A 23 17.31 13.23 -13.26
C LEU A 23 16.98 13.91 -14.60
N ASP A 24 17.94 14.63 -15.24
CA ASP A 24 17.62 15.54 -16.35
C ASP A 24 18.08 15.09 -17.76
N ILE A 25 18.69 13.89 -17.93
CA ILE A 25 19.43 13.57 -19.17
C ILE A 25 18.67 12.63 -20.14
N ILE A 26 17.46 12.17 -19.85
CA ILE A 26 16.74 11.26 -20.76
C ILE A 26 15.55 11.98 -21.38
N SER A 27 15.48 11.94 -22.72
CA SER A 27 14.30 12.36 -23.48
C SER A 27 13.13 11.40 -23.22
N PHE A 28 12.00 11.91 -22.76
CA PHE A 28 10.77 11.16 -22.53
C PHE A 28 9.71 11.55 -23.56
N LYS A 29 8.89 10.57 -23.96
CA LYS A 29 7.78 10.79 -24.90
C LYS A 29 6.68 11.68 -24.31
N SER A 30 6.52 11.66 -22.98
CA SER A 30 5.55 12.48 -22.28
C SER A 30 6.09 13.01 -20.94
N ARG A 31 5.52 14.12 -20.46
CA ARG A 31 5.83 14.71 -19.15
C ARG A 31 5.42 13.81 -17.98
N LYS A 32 4.39 12.98 -18.18
CA LYS A 32 3.92 11.99 -17.20
C LYS A 32 4.94 10.87 -17.02
N GLU A 33 5.48 10.35 -18.13
CA GLU A 33 6.56 9.34 -18.10
C GLU A 33 7.82 9.89 -17.43
N HIS A 34 8.17 11.16 -17.67
CA HIS A 34 9.28 11.84 -17.03
C HIS A 34 9.13 11.84 -15.51
N THR A 35 7.96 12.22 -14.98
CA THR A 35 7.71 12.29 -13.53
C THR A 35 7.78 10.90 -12.91
N THR A 36 7.14 9.89 -13.50
CA THR A 36 7.16 8.50 -13.04
C THR A 36 8.57 7.94 -13.03
N ALA A 37 9.34 8.14 -14.11
CA ALA A 37 10.72 7.68 -14.20
C ALA A 37 11.64 8.36 -13.15
N ASN A 38 11.42 9.64 -12.85
CA ASN A 38 12.17 10.35 -11.82
C ASN A 38 11.92 9.80 -10.42
N ILE A 39 10.67 9.48 -10.10
CA ILE A 39 10.29 8.87 -8.83
C ILE A 39 10.93 7.49 -8.69
N ILE A 40 10.80 6.63 -9.70
CA ILE A 40 11.39 5.29 -9.72
C ILE A 40 12.90 5.36 -9.52
N ARG A 41 13.58 6.28 -10.20
CA ARG A 41 15.04 6.47 -10.05
C ARG A 41 15.43 6.92 -8.66
N THR A 42 14.68 7.85 -8.08
CA THR A 42 14.91 8.28 -6.69
C THR A 42 14.80 7.09 -5.73
N ILE A 43 13.79 6.24 -5.91
CA ILE A 43 13.59 5.04 -5.11
C ILE A 43 14.74 4.04 -5.31
N ILE A 44 15.17 3.81 -6.56
CA ILE A 44 16.31 2.92 -6.88
C ILE A 44 17.62 3.46 -6.31
N ALA A 45 17.87 4.77 -6.39
CA ALA A 45 19.05 5.40 -5.80
C ALA A 45 19.04 5.25 -4.28
N SER A 46 17.86 5.36 -3.66
CA SER A 46 17.65 5.20 -2.22
C SER A 46 17.87 3.77 -1.74
N ALA A 47 17.71 2.78 -2.62
CA ALA A 47 18.08 1.39 -2.30
C ALA A 47 19.59 1.22 -2.04
N LYS A 48 20.41 2.12 -2.59
CA LYS A 48 21.86 2.17 -2.35
C LYS A 48 22.20 3.05 -1.15
N ASP A 49 21.53 4.19 -1.03
CA ASP A 49 21.73 5.15 0.06
C ASP A 49 20.42 5.84 0.43
N ILE A 50 19.86 5.47 1.57
CA ILE A 50 18.58 5.97 2.06
C ILE A 50 18.55 7.49 2.27
N ARG A 51 19.73 8.11 2.49
CA ARG A 51 19.85 9.57 2.66
C ARG A 51 19.34 10.34 1.45
N VAL A 52 19.47 9.77 0.25
CA VAL A 52 18.93 10.35 -0.99
C VAL A 52 17.41 10.58 -0.87
N LEU A 53 16.70 9.60 -0.32
CA LEU A 53 15.24 9.70 -0.14
C LEU A 53 14.86 10.67 0.97
N VAL A 54 15.62 10.67 2.07
CA VAL A 54 15.42 11.64 3.17
C VAL A 54 15.56 13.06 2.65
N ILE A 55 16.65 13.36 1.92
CA ILE A 55 16.87 14.69 1.32
C ILE A 55 15.71 15.05 0.38
N LYS A 56 15.24 14.08 -0.43
CA LYS A 56 14.15 14.33 -1.38
C LYS A 56 12.81 14.57 -0.70
N LEU A 57 12.56 13.96 0.47
CA LEU A 57 11.37 14.24 1.27
C LEU A 57 11.37 15.69 1.80
N PHE A 58 12.52 16.16 2.31
CA PHE A 58 12.67 17.54 2.75
C PHE A 58 12.57 18.54 1.60
N ASP A 59 13.16 18.25 0.44
CA ASP A 59 13.01 19.04 -0.78
C ASP A 59 11.53 19.18 -1.17
N LYS A 60 10.77 18.07 -1.16
CA LYS A 60 9.34 18.10 -1.46
C LYS A 60 8.53 18.86 -0.44
N LEU A 61 8.86 18.70 0.84
CA LEU A 61 8.23 19.46 1.92
C LEU A 61 8.45 20.97 1.75
N HIS A 62 9.69 21.38 1.44
CA HIS A 62 10.03 22.79 1.17
C HIS A 62 9.25 23.32 -0.03
N ASN A 63 9.24 22.57 -1.15
CA ASN A 63 8.53 22.96 -2.36
C ASN A 63 7.01 23.13 -2.13
N LEU A 64 6.40 22.30 -1.27
CA LEU A 64 5.00 22.46 -0.91
C LEU A 64 4.75 23.67 0.00
N LYS A 65 5.70 24.02 0.88
CA LYS A 65 5.61 25.25 1.70
C LYS A 65 5.66 26.53 0.88
N THR A 66 6.35 26.49 -0.27
CA THR A 66 6.54 27.63 -1.17
C THR A 66 5.74 27.53 -2.46
N ILE A 67 4.71 26.65 -2.51
CA ILE A 67 4.00 26.32 -3.74
C ILE A 67 3.13 27.47 -4.27
N GLU A 68 2.80 28.44 -3.44
CA GLU A 68 1.88 29.56 -3.74
C GLU A 68 2.35 30.47 -4.90
N HIS A 69 3.68 30.47 -5.19
CA HIS A 69 4.27 31.23 -6.31
C HIS A 69 4.09 30.55 -7.67
N LEU A 70 3.55 29.34 -7.73
CA LEU A 70 3.35 28.60 -8.97
C LEU A 70 1.93 28.77 -9.52
N SER A 71 1.74 28.53 -10.83
CA SER A 71 0.40 28.48 -11.40
C SER A 71 -0.45 27.38 -10.75
N TYR A 72 -1.76 27.59 -10.65
CA TYR A 72 -2.71 26.68 -10.01
C TYR A 72 -2.57 25.24 -10.51
N GLU A 73 -2.47 25.02 -11.82
CA GLU A 73 -2.29 23.68 -12.40
C GLU A 73 -1.00 23.00 -11.91
N LYS A 74 0.09 23.77 -11.76
CA LYS A 74 1.35 23.24 -11.22
C LYS A 74 1.21 22.90 -9.74
N GLN A 75 0.51 23.74 -8.97
CA GLN A 75 0.24 23.49 -7.55
C GLN A 75 -0.51 22.18 -7.37
N ILE A 76 -1.63 21.98 -8.07
CA ILE A 76 -2.46 20.75 -8.00
C ILE A 76 -1.61 19.51 -8.34
N ARG A 77 -0.82 19.57 -9.40
CA ARG A 77 0.01 18.46 -9.82
C ARG A 77 1.06 18.10 -8.76
N ILE A 78 1.82 19.10 -8.26
CA ILE A 78 2.87 18.86 -7.26
C ILE A 78 2.28 18.30 -5.97
N ALA A 79 1.14 18.83 -5.53
CA ALA A 79 0.45 18.35 -4.34
C ALA A 79 -0.10 16.92 -4.52
N SER A 80 -0.67 16.60 -5.70
CA SER A 80 -1.14 15.25 -6.01
C SER A 80 0.00 14.24 -6.04
N ASP A 81 1.11 14.56 -6.72
CA ASP A 81 2.30 13.70 -6.78
C ASP A 81 2.87 13.47 -5.36
N ALA A 82 2.89 14.52 -4.53
CA ALA A 82 3.36 14.41 -3.16
C ALA A 82 2.46 13.53 -2.29
N LEU A 83 1.15 13.69 -2.39
CA LEU A 83 0.17 12.92 -1.64
C LEU A 83 0.21 11.43 -2.02
N ILE A 84 0.32 11.13 -3.32
CA ILE A 84 0.28 9.76 -3.84
C ILE A 84 1.59 9.01 -3.59
N VAL A 85 2.74 9.68 -3.62
CA VAL A 85 4.06 9.02 -3.57
C VAL A 85 4.82 9.32 -2.29
N TYR A 86 5.04 10.61 -1.98
CA TYR A 86 5.95 10.98 -0.90
C TYR A 86 5.35 10.81 0.50
N VAL A 87 4.03 10.93 0.63
CA VAL A 87 3.32 10.65 1.89
C VAL A 87 3.42 9.15 2.25
N PRO A 88 3.13 8.19 1.38
CA PRO A 88 3.37 6.78 1.65
C PRO A 88 4.83 6.45 1.94
N ILE A 89 5.78 7.04 1.20
CA ILE A 89 7.21 6.85 1.43
C ILE A 89 7.61 7.32 2.83
N SER A 90 7.19 8.54 3.24
CA SER A 90 7.51 9.07 4.58
C SER A 90 6.89 8.22 5.69
N HIS A 91 5.69 7.70 5.46
CA HIS A 91 5.08 6.72 6.37
C HIS A 91 5.94 5.46 6.49
N ARG A 92 6.40 4.91 5.36
CA ARG A 92 7.25 3.70 5.31
C ARG A 92 8.58 3.89 6.02
N MET A 93 9.14 5.07 5.89
CA MET A 93 10.36 5.43 6.59
C MET A 93 10.15 5.73 8.08
N GLY A 94 8.90 5.70 8.57
CA GLY A 94 8.56 6.02 9.95
C GLY A 94 8.69 7.51 10.30
N ILE A 95 8.89 8.39 9.30
CA ILE A 95 9.08 9.83 9.51
C ILE A 95 7.69 10.50 9.60
N HIS A 96 7.02 10.27 10.72
CA HIS A 96 5.65 10.74 10.89
C HIS A 96 5.53 12.26 10.95
N SER A 97 6.56 12.98 11.42
CA SER A 97 6.59 14.44 11.41
C SER A 97 6.44 15.00 9.99
N ILE A 98 7.26 14.50 9.05
CA ILE A 98 7.20 14.91 7.63
C ILE A 98 5.89 14.44 6.99
N LYS A 99 5.46 13.20 7.27
CA LYS A 99 4.21 12.65 6.74
C LYS A 99 3.02 13.57 7.03
N TYR A 100 2.83 13.95 8.29
CA TYR A 100 1.68 14.76 8.68
C TYR A 100 1.73 16.17 8.07
N GLU A 101 2.90 16.74 7.96
CA GLU A 101 3.08 18.06 7.36
C GLU A 101 2.83 18.03 5.85
N LEU A 102 3.33 17.01 5.13
CA LEU A 102 3.04 16.78 3.72
C LEU A 102 1.53 16.58 3.48
N GLU A 103 0.88 15.74 4.28
CA GLU A 103 -0.56 15.50 4.20
C GLU A 103 -1.37 16.80 4.30
N ASP A 104 -1.07 17.63 5.29
CA ASP A 104 -1.82 18.87 5.53
C ASP A 104 -1.56 19.95 4.48
N LEU A 105 -0.32 20.06 3.98
CA LEU A 105 0.01 20.96 2.88
C LEU A 105 -0.65 20.53 1.56
N CYS A 106 -0.62 19.23 1.26
CA CYS A 106 -1.32 18.69 0.09
C CYS A 106 -2.83 18.92 0.20
N PHE A 107 -3.43 18.64 1.36
CA PHE A 107 -4.84 18.84 1.60
C PHE A 107 -5.27 20.30 1.46
N LYS A 108 -4.48 21.22 2.03
CA LYS A 108 -4.68 22.68 1.86
C LYS A 108 -4.71 23.08 0.38
N THR A 109 -3.84 22.49 -0.43
CA THR A 109 -3.71 22.83 -1.85
C THR A 109 -4.79 22.17 -2.72
N LEU A 110 -5.09 20.88 -2.48
CA LEU A 110 -6.01 20.10 -3.30
C LEU A 110 -7.47 20.39 -2.98
N GLU A 111 -7.78 20.57 -1.69
CA GLU A 111 -9.15 20.73 -1.20
C GLU A 111 -9.26 21.91 -0.21
N PRO A 112 -8.98 23.16 -0.62
CA PRO A 112 -8.87 24.31 0.29
C PRO A 112 -10.15 24.59 1.07
N LYS A 113 -11.33 24.34 0.49
CA LYS A 113 -12.64 24.53 1.17
C LYS A 113 -12.79 23.52 2.31
N ASN A 114 -12.55 22.24 2.05
CA ASN A 114 -12.64 21.18 3.06
C ASN A 114 -11.58 21.33 4.14
N TYR A 115 -10.35 21.70 3.75
CA TYR A 115 -9.28 22.01 4.70
C TYR A 115 -9.68 23.11 5.69
N LYS A 116 -10.22 24.24 5.17
CA LYS A 116 -10.67 25.37 6.01
C LYS A 116 -11.81 24.95 6.93
N LYS A 117 -12.83 24.29 6.40
CA LYS A 117 -13.97 23.78 7.17
C LYS A 117 -13.50 22.91 8.34
N ILE A 118 -12.73 21.87 8.07
CA ILE A 118 -12.24 20.94 9.10
C ILE A 118 -11.32 21.66 10.10
N LYS A 119 -10.46 22.55 9.63
CA LYS A 119 -9.57 23.34 10.49
C LYS A 119 -10.33 24.19 11.51
N ASP A 120 -11.48 24.74 11.13
CA ASP A 120 -12.28 25.58 12.02
C ASP A 120 -13.15 24.72 12.95
N GLU A 121 -13.77 23.66 12.46
CA GLU A 121 -14.60 22.75 13.25
C GLU A 121 -13.79 21.95 14.29
N ILE A 122 -12.51 21.65 14.02
CA ILE A 122 -11.68 20.86 14.93
C ILE A 122 -11.20 21.66 16.16
N LYS A 123 -11.09 22.98 16.07
CA LYS A 123 -10.53 23.81 17.15
C LYS A 123 -11.25 23.62 18.50
N PRO A 124 -12.59 23.74 18.60
CA PRO A 124 -13.29 23.52 19.86
C PRO A 124 -13.13 22.08 20.37
N LEU A 125 -13.19 21.08 19.46
CA LEU A 125 -13.03 19.67 19.81
C LEU A 125 -11.63 19.37 20.35
N MET A 126 -10.59 19.98 19.76
CA MET A 126 -9.23 19.85 20.27
C MET A 126 -9.05 20.44 21.66
N LYS A 127 -9.66 21.61 21.94
CA LYS A 127 -9.60 22.22 23.27
C LYS A 127 -10.25 21.31 24.32
N GLU A 128 -11.41 20.78 24.02
CA GLU A 128 -12.12 19.85 24.89
C GLU A 128 -11.31 18.57 25.15
N LYS A 129 -10.78 17.94 24.08
CA LYS A 129 -9.95 16.73 24.19
C LYS A 129 -8.65 16.99 24.94
N TYR A 130 -8.06 18.17 24.78
CA TYR A 130 -6.86 18.55 25.51
C TYR A 130 -7.12 18.64 27.02
N GLU A 131 -8.20 19.29 27.45
CA GLU A 131 -8.56 19.37 28.88
C GLU A 131 -8.87 17.97 29.46
N GLU A 132 -9.54 17.09 28.70
CA GLU A 132 -9.79 15.71 29.11
C GLU A 132 -8.49 14.94 29.34
N ILE A 133 -7.54 15.02 28.41
CA ILE A 133 -6.23 14.37 28.53
C ILE A 133 -5.44 14.99 29.69
N LYS A 134 -5.46 16.32 29.86
CA LYS A 134 -4.79 17.02 30.93
C LYS A 134 -5.29 16.57 32.32
N ASN A 135 -6.60 16.36 32.45
CA ASN A 135 -7.18 15.83 33.68
C ASN A 135 -6.76 14.37 33.93
N ALA A 136 -6.73 13.53 32.89
CA ALA A 136 -6.22 12.17 33.02
C ALA A 136 -4.73 12.16 33.44
N ILE A 137 -3.92 13.04 32.87
CA ILE A 137 -2.50 13.23 33.27
C ILE A 137 -2.35 13.62 34.72
N LYS A 138 -3.18 14.55 35.23
CA LYS A 138 -3.16 14.94 36.64
C LYS A 138 -3.43 13.76 37.57
N ILE A 139 -4.43 12.93 37.24
CA ILE A 139 -4.78 11.75 38.04
C ILE A 139 -3.62 10.74 38.03
N LEU A 140 -3.01 10.46 36.88
CA LEU A 140 -1.88 9.55 36.82
C LEU A 140 -0.65 10.03 37.57
N LYS A 141 -0.33 11.34 37.50
CA LYS A 141 0.76 11.93 38.25
C LYS A 141 0.50 11.89 39.77
N TYR A 142 -0.74 12.07 40.17
CA TYR A 142 -1.12 12.00 41.59
C TYR A 142 -1.02 10.56 42.13
N LYS A 143 -1.54 9.57 41.37
CA LYS A 143 -1.50 8.17 41.78
C LYS A 143 -0.08 7.57 41.74
N PHE A 144 0.74 8.02 40.79
CA PHE A 144 2.07 7.43 40.53
C PHE A 144 3.18 8.50 40.49
N PRO A 145 3.41 9.24 41.58
CA PRO A 145 4.33 10.40 41.61
C PRO A 145 5.79 10.03 41.37
N LYS A 146 6.19 8.78 41.66
CA LYS A 146 7.57 8.30 41.52
C LYS A 146 7.89 7.72 40.12
N MET A 147 6.92 7.73 39.18
CA MET A 147 7.13 7.19 37.85
C MET A 147 7.87 8.16 36.95
N ASN A 148 8.92 7.67 36.32
CA ASN A 148 9.66 8.46 35.30
C ASN A 148 8.92 8.38 33.96
N TRP A 149 7.75 9.06 33.89
CA TRP A 149 6.92 9.13 32.70
C TRP A 149 6.93 10.55 32.13
N ARG A 150 7.24 10.66 30.85
CA ARG A 150 7.02 11.89 30.09
C ARG A 150 5.65 11.77 29.40
N LEU A 151 4.67 12.51 29.92
CA LEU A 151 3.29 12.51 29.44
C LEU A 151 3.09 13.73 28.52
N THR A 152 2.71 13.50 27.29
CA THR A 152 2.51 14.52 26.27
C THR A 152 1.32 14.18 25.37
N THR A 153 1.06 15.01 24.38
CA THR A 153 -0.01 14.79 23.40
C THR A 153 0.52 14.89 21.99
N THR A 154 -0.07 14.13 21.06
CA THR A 154 0.17 14.26 19.63
C THR A 154 -1.15 14.40 18.89
N LYS A 155 -1.17 15.24 17.85
CA LYS A 155 -2.32 15.45 16.99
C LYS A 155 -2.15 14.69 15.68
N LYS A 156 -3.25 14.28 15.09
CA LYS A 156 -3.26 13.76 13.70
C LYS A 156 -3.31 14.91 12.70
N SER A 157 -2.87 14.64 11.46
CA SER A 157 -3.05 15.59 10.37
C SER A 157 -4.54 15.77 10.04
N LEU A 158 -4.91 16.97 9.58
CA LEU A 158 -6.27 17.28 9.16
C LEU A 158 -6.70 16.38 7.99
N TYR A 159 -5.78 16.09 7.08
CA TYR A 159 -6.00 15.13 6.00
C TYR A 159 -6.36 13.74 6.51
N SER A 160 -5.61 13.22 7.50
CA SER A 160 -5.87 11.90 8.10
C SER A 160 -7.25 11.84 8.78
N ILE A 161 -7.69 12.95 9.38
CA ILE A 161 -9.03 13.08 9.98
C ILE A 161 -10.09 13.10 8.89
N HIS A 162 -9.93 13.92 7.86
CA HIS A 162 -10.84 14.00 6.70
C HIS A 162 -10.99 12.64 5.99
N SER A 163 -9.88 11.99 5.66
CA SER A 163 -9.90 10.67 5.04
C SER A 163 -10.67 9.64 5.88
N LYS A 164 -10.54 9.72 7.21
CA LYS A 164 -11.25 8.84 8.12
C LYS A 164 -12.75 9.16 8.21
N MET A 165 -13.13 10.44 8.14
CA MET A 165 -14.54 10.86 8.07
C MET A 165 -15.20 10.26 6.82
N ILE A 166 -14.56 10.41 5.66
CA ILE A 166 -15.07 9.85 4.39
C ILE A 166 -15.15 8.32 4.45
N ALA A 167 -14.05 7.66 4.84
CA ALA A 167 -13.98 6.20 4.86
C ALA A 167 -14.99 5.53 5.81
N LYS A 168 -15.44 6.24 6.86
CA LYS A 168 -16.38 5.71 7.87
C LYS A 168 -17.77 6.32 7.79
N GLY A 169 -18.00 7.29 6.92
CA GLY A 169 -19.27 8.03 6.84
C GLY A 169 -19.58 8.77 8.15
N LYS A 170 -18.56 9.30 8.86
CA LYS A 170 -18.69 9.92 10.18
C LYS A 170 -18.47 11.41 10.13
N GLU A 171 -19.17 12.14 10.98
CA GLU A 171 -18.89 13.54 11.21
C GLU A 171 -17.65 13.74 12.10
N ILE A 172 -17.08 14.94 12.07
CA ILE A 172 -15.84 15.24 12.79
C ILE A 172 -15.97 15.04 14.31
N GLY A 173 -17.15 15.32 14.88
CA GLY A 173 -17.46 15.12 16.31
C GLY A 173 -17.39 13.66 16.75
N GLU A 174 -17.59 12.72 15.85
CA GLU A 174 -17.55 11.29 16.12
C GLU A 174 -16.13 10.69 15.99
N ILE A 175 -15.14 11.49 15.57
CA ILE A 175 -13.75 11.06 15.45
C ILE A 175 -13.05 11.20 16.82
N ASN A 176 -12.89 10.09 17.51
CA ASN A 176 -12.33 10.07 18.87
C ASN A 176 -10.81 10.19 18.96
N ASP A 177 -10.07 10.02 17.86
CA ASP A 177 -8.61 9.99 17.85
C ASP A 177 -7.97 11.21 17.18
N ILE A 178 -8.59 12.36 17.34
CA ILE A 178 -8.07 13.67 16.89
C ILE A 178 -6.79 14.04 17.67
N LEU A 179 -6.82 13.86 18.98
CA LEU A 179 -5.71 14.06 19.90
C LEU A 179 -5.44 12.76 20.66
N ILE A 180 -4.18 12.42 20.80
CA ILE A 180 -3.70 11.17 21.39
C ILE A 180 -2.79 11.50 22.55
N MET A 181 -3.01 10.86 23.69
CA MET A 181 -2.11 10.93 24.83
C MET A 181 -0.91 10.04 24.58
N GLN A 182 0.30 10.55 24.74
CA GLN A 182 1.53 9.79 24.67
C GLN A 182 2.14 9.62 26.06
N VAL A 183 2.50 8.38 26.36
CA VAL A 183 3.19 7.99 27.58
C VAL A 183 4.56 7.45 27.16
N ILE A 184 5.59 8.22 27.45
CA ILE A 184 6.96 7.87 27.08
C ILE A 184 7.69 7.48 28.36
N VAL A 185 8.27 6.29 28.35
CA VAL A 185 8.89 5.61 29.47
C VAL A 185 10.33 5.18 29.13
N PRO A 186 11.20 4.86 30.11
CA PRO A 186 12.61 4.57 29.83
C PRO A 186 12.85 3.37 28.89
N ASP A 187 12.12 2.27 29.09
CA ASP A 187 12.39 0.99 28.41
C ASP A 187 11.11 0.20 28.11
N THR A 188 11.28 -0.93 27.43
CA THR A 188 10.18 -1.81 26.99
C THR A 188 9.41 -2.41 28.17
N LYS A 189 10.09 -2.81 29.26
CA LYS A 189 9.44 -3.37 30.46
C LYS A 189 8.53 -2.34 31.09
N SER A 190 9.01 -1.12 31.19
CA SER A 190 8.25 0.03 31.70
C SER A 190 7.02 0.35 30.84
N CYS A 191 6.99 0.00 29.55
CA CYS A 191 5.78 0.16 28.72
C CYS A 191 4.63 -0.71 29.23
N TYR A 192 4.89 -1.97 29.54
CA TYR A 192 3.87 -2.90 30.05
C TYR A 192 3.46 -2.55 31.50
N ASP A 193 4.39 -2.12 32.32
CA ASP A 193 4.09 -1.62 33.67
C ASP A 193 3.18 -0.38 33.61
N ALA A 194 3.49 0.56 32.72
CA ALA A 194 2.65 1.74 32.51
C ALA A 194 1.25 1.38 32.00
N LEU A 195 1.13 0.38 31.11
CA LEU A 195 -0.16 -0.11 30.65
C LEU A 195 -1.01 -0.62 31.81
N GLY A 196 -0.45 -1.47 32.68
CA GLY A 196 -1.13 -2.00 33.87
C GLY A 196 -1.64 -0.88 34.77
N LYS A 197 -0.79 0.07 35.13
CA LYS A 197 -1.13 1.22 35.98
C LYS A 197 -2.20 2.15 35.38
N ILE A 198 -2.16 2.34 34.05
CA ILE A 198 -3.18 3.13 33.34
C ILE A 198 -4.53 2.39 33.39
N HIS A 199 -4.55 1.09 33.17
CA HIS A 199 -5.78 0.28 33.21
C HIS A 199 -6.33 0.11 34.63
N GLU A 200 -5.47 0.11 35.66
CA GLU A 200 -5.88 0.19 37.06
C GLU A 200 -6.58 1.53 37.39
N SER A 201 -6.12 2.60 36.76
CA SER A 201 -6.66 3.96 37.02
C SER A 201 -7.90 4.27 36.19
N PHE A 202 -8.02 3.73 35.01
CA PHE A 202 -9.08 4.01 34.05
C PHE A 202 -9.55 2.75 33.34
N LYS A 203 -10.86 2.59 33.20
CA LYS A 203 -11.45 1.42 32.53
C LYS A 203 -11.03 1.37 31.05
N PRO A 204 -10.35 0.30 30.58
CA PRO A 204 -10.04 0.14 29.16
C PRO A 204 -11.28 -0.16 28.34
N ILE A 205 -11.29 0.27 27.08
CA ILE A 205 -12.36 -0.04 26.14
C ILE A 205 -12.02 -1.38 25.46
N PRO A 206 -12.88 -2.41 25.56
CA PRO A 206 -12.63 -3.74 25.01
C PRO A 206 -12.36 -3.69 23.51
N GLY A 207 -11.42 -4.55 23.03
CA GLY A 207 -11.06 -4.65 21.62
C GLY A 207 -10.28 -3.44 21.05
N LYS A 208 -9.85 -2.50 21.91
CA LYS A 208 -9.07 -1.31 21.51
C LYS A 208 -7.60 -1.36 21.91
N PHE A 209 -7.16 -2.48 22.49
CA PHE A 209 -5.75 -2.72 22.77
C PHE A 209 -5.05 -3.33 21.54
N LYS A 210 -3.83 -2.88 21.27
CA LYS A 210 -2.93 -3.43 20.24
C LYS A 210 -1.50 -3.37 20.74
N ASP A 211 -0.80 -4.47 20.61
CA ASP A 211 0.61 -4.60 20.98
C ASP A 211 1.49 -4.63 19.73
N PHE A 212 2.04 -3.46 19.37
CA PHE A 212 3.01 -3.32 18.30
C PHE A 212 4.47 -3.41 18.80
N ILE A 213 4.68 -3.79 20.07
CA ILE A 213 6.00 -4.09 20.62
C ILE A 213 6.30 -5.57 20.41
N ALA A 214 5.39 -6.45 20.86
CA ALA A 214 5.52 -7.89 20.73
C ALA A 214 5.30 -8.37 19.28
N ILE A 215 4.40 -7.71 18.57
CA ILE A 215 4.07 -8.01 17.15
C ILE A 215 4.31 -6.73 16.35
N PRO A 216 5.57 -6.38 16.04
CA PRO A 216 5.86 -5.21 15.24
C PRO A 216 5.30 -5.43 13.83
N GLU A 217 4.37 -4.60 13.42
CA GLU A 217 4.04 -4.48 12.00
C GLU A 217 5.35 -4.15 11.26
N TYR A 218 5.48 -4.54 9.99
CA TYR A 218 6.71 -4.44 9.15
C TYR A 218 7.39 -3.05 9.09
N SER A 219 7.06 -2.16 10.03
CA SER A 219 7.59 -0.82 10.20
C SER A 219 8.56 -0.75 11.39
N ILE A 220 9.36 0.32 11.44
CA ILE A 220 10.22 0.64 12.59
C ILE A 220 9.37 1.04 13.81
N TYR A 221 8.08 1.26 13.61
CA TYR A 221 7.17 1.75 14.63
C TYR A 221 6.84 0.65 15.64
N GLN A 222 7.05 0.96 16.93
CA GLN A 222 6.69 0.12 18.06
C GLN A 222 5.96 0.96 19.11
N ALA A 223 4.86 0.45 19.64
CA ALA A 223 4.09 1.08 20.70
C ALA A 223 3.05 0.10 21.26
N LEU A 224 2.60 0.29 22.49
CA LEU A 224 1.32 -0.23 22.94
C LEU A 224 0.25 0.82 22.66
N HIS A 225 -0.81 0.40 22.01
CA HIS A 225 -1.98 1.25 21.80
C HIS A 225 -3.12 0.77 22.69
N THR A 226 -3.69 1.66 23.45
CA THR A 226 -4.91 1.37 24.20
C THR A 226 -5.89 2.54 24.11
N GLN A 227 -7.13 2.29 24.50
CA GLN A 227 -8.14 3.32 24.64
C GLN A 227 -8.86 3.12 25.96
N ILE A 228 -8.97 4.20 26.72
CA ILE A 228 -9.58 4.21 28.05
C ILE A 228 -10.81 5.13 28.08
N ILE A 229 -11.66 4.92 29.09
CA ILE A 229 -12.70 5.88 29.45
C ILE A 229 -12.07 6.91 30.40
N GLY A 230 -11.94 8.16 29.94
CA GLY A 230 -11.33 9.25 30.70
C GLY A 230 -12.20 9.76 31.84
N PRO A 231 -11.69 10.76 32.60
CA PRO A 231 -12.37 11.32 33.77
C PRO A 231 -13.80 11.80 33.51
N SER A 232 -14.03 12.44 32.36
CA SER A 232 -15.34 12.95 31.95
C SER A 232 -16.16 11.93 31.15
N LYS A 233 -15.88 10.65 31.31
CA LYS A 233 -16.52 9.53 30.58
C LYS A 233 -16.33 9.55 29.06
N LYS A 234 -15.34 10.30 28.56
CA LYS A 234 -15.01 10.39 27.15
C LYS A 234 -13.84 9.47 26.79
N PRO A 235 -13.80 8.88 25.59
CA PRO A 235 -12.71 8.01 25.20
C PRO A 235 -11.41 8.78 24.97
N ILE A 236 -10.32 8.29 25.59
CA ILE A 236 -8.95 8.78 25.38
C ILE A 236 -8.13 7.68 24.73
N LYS A 237 -7.51 7.96 23.59
CA LYS A 237 -6.56 7.08 22.95
C LYS A 237 -5.17 7.34 23.51
N ILE A 238 -4.45 6.26 23.84
CA ILE A 238 -3.14 6.33 24.48
C ILE A 238 -2.14 5.51 23.67
N TYR A 239 -0.96 6.08 23.43
CA TYR A 239 0.22 5.40 22.92
C TYR A 239 1.27 5.34 24.02
N ILE A 240 1.79 4.14 24.28
CA ILE A 240 2.84 3.93 25.28
C ILE A 240 4.07 3.44 24.55
N GLN A 241 5.19 4.13 24.72
CA GLN A 241 6.45 3.88 24.00
C GLN A 241 7.63 4.07 24.94
N SER A 242 8.71 3.32 24.71
CA SER A 242 9.99 3.70 25.30
C SER A 242 10.56 4.93 24.59
N GLU A 243 11.54 5.61 25.22
CA GLU A 243 12.20 6.78 24.59
C GLU A 243 12.79 6.44 23.23
N LYS A 244 13.42 5.25 23.11
CA LYS A 244 13.94 4.73 21.82
C LYS A 244 12.84 4.53 20.79
N MET A 245 11.71 3.93 21.18
CA MET A 245 10.56 3.71 20.29
C MET A 245 9.93 5.03 19.87
N HIS A 246 9.82 5.97 20.78
CA HIS A 246 9.27 7.30 20.50
C HIS A 246 10.13 8.05 19.48
N LEU A 247 11.46 8.06 19.67
CA LEU A 247 12.40 8.68 18.73
C LEU A 247 12.28 8.05 17.32
N LEU A 248 12.23 6.71 17.27
CA LEU A 248 12.01 5.99 16.01
C LEU A 248 10.62 6.24 15.41
N GLY A 249 9.60 6.50 16.24
CA GLY A 249 8.25 6.82 15.80
C GLY A 249 8.08 8.25 15.27
N VAL A 250 8.96 9.18 15.65
CA VAL A 250 8.93 10.58 15.17
C VAL A 250 9.82 10.78 13.97
N ASP A 251 11.09 10.37 14.08
CA ASP A 251 12.14 10.62 13.11
C ASP A 251 12.39 9.43 12.17
N GLY A 252 11.85 8.26 12.49
CA GLY A 252 11.96 7.07 11.63
C GLY A 252 13.40 6.70 11.32
N VAL A 253 13.66 6.47 10.04
CA VAL A 253 15.00 6.11 9.55
C VAL A 253 16.07 7.18 9.84
N ILE A 254 15.68 8.44 10.05
CA ILE A 254 16.63 9.53 10.36
C ILE A 254 17.31 9.26 11.71
N ALA A 255 16.56 8.79 12.70
CA ALA A 255 17.11 8.41 14.00
C ALA A 255 18.15 7.27 13.89
N LEU A 256 18.01 6.40 12.89
CA LEU A 256 18.92 5.29 12.64
C LEU A 256 20.22 5.70 11.91
N LEU A 257 20.23 6.86 11.24
CA LEU A 257 21.42 7.32 10.52
C LEU A 257 22.59 7.61 11.45
N LYS A 258 22.32 7.93 12.70
CA LYS A 258 23.34 8.29 13.71
C LYS A 258 24.05 7.09 14.35
N ASN A 259 23.50 5.86 14.25
CA ASN A 259 23.98 4.69 14.98
C ASN A 259 24.39 3.52 14.07
N ASN A 260 25.41 2.77 14.46
CA ASN A 260 25.88 1.60 13.68
C ASN A 260 24.84 0.46 13.60
N GLU A 261 23.98 0.27 14.61
CA GLU A 261 22.84 -0.65 14.54
C GLU A 261 21.85 -0.25 13.45
N GLY A 262 21.67 1.05 13.25
CA GLY A 262 20.82 1.59 12.20
C GLY A 262 21.26 1.16 10.80
N LYS A 263 22.55 0.99 10.54
CA LYS A 263 23.07 0.53 9.23
C LYS A 263 22.52 -0.83 8.83
N LYS A 264 22.29 -1.75 9.79
CA LYS A 264 21.67 -3.08 9.50
C LYS A 264 20.20 -2.93 9.10
N ILE A 265 19.48 -2.07 9.80
CA ILE A 265 18.05 -1.81 9.51
C ILE A 265 17.92 -1.07 8.17
N LEU A 266 18.79 -0.09 7.90
CA LEU A 266 18.82 0.64 6.63
C LEU A 266 19.10 -0.29 5.44
N LYS A 267 19.93 -1.34 5.59
CA LYS A 267 20.11 -2.37 4.55
C LYS A 267 18.81 -3.14 4.26
N LYS A 268 17.96 -3.39 5.27
CA LYS A 268 16.65 -4.02 5.04
C LYS A 268 15.73 -3.11 4.21
N PHE A 269 15.71 -1.80 4.51
CA PHE A 269 14.97 -0.83 3.68
C PHE A 269 15.49 -0.79 2.25
N GLY A 270 16.81 -0.79 2.03
CA GLY A 270 17.40 -0.87 0.71
C GLY A 270 16.92 -2.09 -0.09
N LYS A 271 16.75 -3.25 0.56
CA LYS A 271 16.19 -4.46 -0.09
C LYS A 271 14.72 -4.28 -0.50
N ILE A 272 13.92 -3.60 0.30
CA ILE A 272 12.52 -3.31 -0.02
C ILE A 272 12.46 -2.42 -1.27
N PHE A 273 13.19 -1.32 -1.28
CA PHE A 273 13.23 -0.42 -2.44
C PHE A 273 13.90 -1.05 -3.68
N SER A 274 14.76 -2.05 -3.53
CA SER A 274 15.37 -2.75 -4.66
C SER A 274 14.39 -3.64 -5.43
N LYS A 275 13.26 -4.05 -4.83
CA LYS A 275 12.19 -4.78 -5.53
C LYS A 275 11.57 -3.91 -6.63
N VAL A 276 11.38 -2.61 -6.38
CA VAL A 276 10.88 -1.63 -7.34
C VAL A 276 11.70 -1.60 -8.64
N LYS A 277 13.00 -1.92 -8.58
CA LYS A 277 13.87 -1.98 -9.78
C LYS A 277 13.47 -3.07 -10.78
N LYS A 278 12.80 -4.13 -10.34
CA LYS A 278 12.47 -5.30 -11.17
C LYS A 278 11.09 -5.20 -11.83
N GLU A 279 10.29 -4.23 -11.43
CA GLU A 279 8.92 -4.05 -11.92
C GLU A 279 8.88 -2.99 -13.03
N LYS A 280 8.02 -3.21 -14.03
CA LYS A 280 7.71 -2.20 -15.05
C LYS A 280 6.47 -1.44 -14.57
N PHE A 281 6.60 -0.13 -14.41
CA PHE A 281 5.52 0.76 -14.01
C PHE A 281 5.09 1.62 -15.19
N ASN A 282 3.80 1.70 -15.42
CA ASN A 282 3.21 2.51 -16.49
C ASN A 282 2.84 3.92 -15.98
N ASP A 283 2.61 4.06 -14.67
CA ASP A 283 2.05 5.26 -14.06
C ASP A 283 2.60 5.45 -12.63
N ILE A 284 2.47 6.67 -12.11
CA ILE A 284 2.78 7.04 -10.72
C ILE A 284 1.95 6.22 -9.72
N LYS A 285 0.69 5.92 -10.07
CA LYS A 285 -0.20 5.10 -9.22
C LYS A 285 0.32 3.68 -9.06
N ASP A 286 0.91 3.10 -10.11
CA ASP A 286 1.51 1.76 -10.04
C ASP A 286 2.70 1.76 -9.08
N VAL A 287 3.54 2.79 -9.12
CA VAL A 287 4.65 2.97 -8.16
C VAL A 287 4.11 3.11 -6.74
N ALA A 288 3.09 3.94 -6.55
CA ALA A 288 2.44 4.13 -5.25
C ALA A 288 1.81 2.85 -4.74
N ASN A 289 1.13 2.09 -5.60
CA ASN A 289 0.54 0.80 -5.27
C ASN A 289 1.62 -0.21 -4.87
N SER A 290 2.69 -0.34 -5.65
CA SER A 290 3.82 -1.21 -5.29
C SER A 290 4.47 -0.80 -3.96
N LEU A 291 4.51 0.49 -3.65
CA LEU A 291 4.95 1.01 -2.36
C LEU A 291 3.90 0.86 -1.25
N SER A 292 2.61 0.89 -1.56
CA SER A 292 1.49 0.82 -0.62
C SER A 292 1.08 -0.61 -0.30
N LEU A 293 1.20 -1.55 -1.26
CA LEU A 293 0.76 -2.94 -1.13
C LEU A 293 1.40 -3.69 0.05
N ASP A 294 2.55 -3.22 0.54
CA ASP A 294 3.14 -3.71 1.78
C ASP A 294 2.58 -3.01 3.06
N PHE A 295 1.67 -2.01 2.94
CA PHE A 295 1.22 -1.17 4.08
C PHE A 295 -0.21 -1.41 4.55
N ASP A 296 -1.11 -1.75 3.63
CA ASP A 296 -2.48 -2.12 3.96
C ASP A 296 -2.62 -3.63 4.28
N ASN A 297 -1.52 -4.36 4.24
CA ASN A 297 -1.47 -5.70 4.80
C ASN A 297 -1.54 -5.62 6.34
N LYS A 298 -2.70 -5.19 6.84
CA LYS A 298 -3.15 -5.66 8.13
C LYS A 298 -3.17 -7.16 7.99
N SER A 299 -2.15 -7.82 8.52
CA SER A 299 -2.16 -9.26 8.60
C SER A 299 -3.25 -9.70 9.56
N MET A 300 -3.86 -10.81 9.28
CA MET A 300 -4.76 -11.50 10.18
C MET A 300 -4.22 -12.88 10.46
N VAL A 301 -4.41 -13.35 11.67
CA VAL A 301 -4.06 -14.71 12.05
C VAL A 301 -5.27 -15.60 11.84
N VAL A 302 -5.07 -16.66 11.08
CA VAL A 302 -6.01 -17.75 10.88
C VAL A 302 -5.35 -19.07 11.28
N PHE A 303 -6.12 -20.12 11.41
CA PHE A 303 -5.61 -21.41 11.91
C PHE A 303 -5.75 -22.49 10.83
N THR A 304 -4.77 -23.37 10.77
CA THR A 304 -4.92 -24.65 10.05
C THR A 304 -5.88 -25.56 10.82
N GLU A 305 -6.32 -26.66 10.20
CA GLU A 305 -7.12 -27.69 10.88
C GLU A 305 -6.42 -28.24 12.13
N LYS A 306 -5.09 -28.29 12.11
CA LYS A 306 -4.26 -28.78 13.25
C LYS A 306 -4.07 -27.72 14.34
N GLY A 307 -4.58 -26.51 14.16
CA GLY A 307 -4.42 -25.41 15.12
C GLY A 307 -3.13 -24.60 14.97
N GLU A 308 -2.34 -24.83 13.90
CA GLU A 308 -1.15 -24.03 13.62
C GLU A 308 -1.58 -22.64 13.12
N THR A 309 -0.89 -21.60 13.56
CA THR A 309 -1.16 -20.22 13.16
C THR A 309 -0.57 -19.92 11.79
N VAL A 310 -1.37 -19.29 10.92
CA VAL A 310 -0.93 -18.77 9.63
C VAL A 310 -1.26 -17.29 9.56
N GLU A 311 -0.24 -16.47 9.35
CA GLU A 311 -0.40 -15.03 9.17
C GLU A 311 -0.59 -14.72 7.69
N ILE A 312 -1.72 -14.11 7.34
CA ILE A 312 -2.10 -13.75 5.97
C ILE A 312 -2.61 -12.30 5.92
N PRO A 313 -2.53 -11.63 4.77
CA PRO A 313 -3.08 -10.28 4.62
C PRO A 313 -4.58 -10.22 4.98
N GLN A 314 -5.03 -9.08 5.54
CA GLN A 314 -6.48 -8.86 5.73
C GLN A 314 -7.18 -8.90 4.38
N GLN A 315 -8.43 -9.34 4.37
CA GLN A 315 -9.25 -9.59 3.18
C GLN A 315 -8.76 -10.74 2.27
N SER A 316 -7.77 -11.51 2.72
CA SER A 316 -7.35 -12.73 2.02
C SER A 316 -8.50 -13.71 1.86
N THR A 317 -8.46 -14.44 0.74
CA THR A 317 -9.39 -15.53 0.45
C THR A 317 -8.81 -16.88 0.86
N ALA A 318 -9.59 -17.94 0.78
CA ALA A 318 -9.08 -19.29 1.03
C ALA A 318 -8.01 -19.72 0.01
N ILE A 319 -7.97 -19.14 -1.21
CA ILE A 319 -6.87 -19.31 -2.16
C ILE A 319 -5.58 -18.74 -1.57
N ASP A 320 -5.62 -17.49 -1.06
CA ASP A 320 -4.45 -16.87 -0.46
C ASP A 320 -3.92 -17.74 0.70
N PHE A 321 -4.81 -18.16 1.60
CA PHE A 321 -4.44 -19.07 2.69
C PHE A 321 -3.76 -20.35 2.19
N ALA A 322 -4.31 -20.99 1.15
CA ALA A 322 -3.73 -22.21 0.59
C ALA A 322 -2.28 -22.01 0.15
N TYR A 323 -1.98 -20.92 -0.54
CA TYR A 323 -0.63 -20.60 -0.97
C TYR A 323 0.30 -20.20 0.18
N PHE A 324 -0.19 -19.43 1.16
CA PHE A 324 0.60 -19.05 2.33
C PHE A 324 0.94 -20.23 3.22
N ALA A 325 -0.02 -21.13 3.46
CA ALA A 325 0.14 -22.27 4.35
C ALA A 325 0.87 -23.47 3.70
N TYR A 326 0.60 -23.71 2.41
CA TYR A 326 1.00 -24.99 1.76
C TYR A 326 1.83 -24.79 0.49
N GLY A 327 2.08 -23.56 0.06
CA GLY A 327 2.89 -23.27 -1.11
C GLY A 327 2.35 -23.94 -2.37
N ARG A 328 3.20 -24.67 -3.12
CA ARG A 328 2.81 -25.33 -4.38
C ARG A 328 1.70 -26.36 -4.25
N LYS A 329 1.47 -26.94 -3.07
CA LYS A 329 0.35 -27.87 -2.88
C LYS A 329 -1.01 -27.20 -3.13
N ALA A 330 -1.07 -25.85 -2.97
CA ALA A 330 -2.26 -25.07 -3.27
C ALA A 330 -2.74 -25.18 -4.74
N GLU A 331 -1.86 -25.55 -5.67
CA GLU A 331 -2.17 -25.71 -7.09
C GLU A 331 -3.29 -26.75 -7.33
N HIS A 332 -3.47 -27.72 -6.43
CA HIS A 332 -4.51 -28.73 -6.47
C HIS A 332 -5.67 -28.48 -5.52
N ALA A 333 -5.79 -27.27 -4.97
CA ALA A 333 -6.90 -26.90 -4.10
C ALA A 333 -8.22 -26.88 -4.89
N SER A 334 -9.28 -27.42 -4.29
CA SER A 334 -10.61 -27.50 -4.90
C SER A 334 -11.64 -26.69 -4.11
N LYS A 335 -11.68 -26.87 -2.81
CA LYS A 335 -12.59 -26.20 -1.87
C LYS A 335 -11.87 -25.96 -0.55
N ALA A 336 -12.48 -25.18 0.32
CA ALA A 336 -12.01 -24.97 1.69
C ALA A 336 -13.12 -25.32 2.68
N ASN A 337 -12.76 -26.04 3.75
CA ASN A 337 -13.61 -26.14 4.91
C ASN A 337 -13.21 -25.03 5.88
N ILE A 338 -14.09 -24.07 6.11
CA ILE A 338 -13.90 -22.92 7.00
C ILE A 338 -14.85 -23.07 8.17
N ASN A 339 -14.31 -23.26 9.37
CA ASN A 339 -15.08 -23.44 10.60
C ASN A 339 -16.16 -24.55 10.49
N GLY A 340 -15.82 -25.67 9.83
CA GLY A 340 -16.73 -26.80 9.63
C GLY A 340 -17.63 -26.73 8.38
N LYS A 341 -17.66 -25.58 7.65
CA LYS A 341 -18.47 -25.41 6.44
C LYS A 341 -17.59 -25.51 5.18
N ILE A 342 -18.01 -26.30 4.21
CA ILE A 342 -17.34 -26.43 2.91
C ILE A 342 -17.75 -25.25 2.02
N LEU A 343 -16.80 -24.40 1.68
CA LEU A 343 -16.99 -23.16 0.93
C LEU A 343 -16.04 -23.09 -0.25
N PRO A 344 -16.34 -22.24 -1.26
CA PRO A 344 -15.46 -22.01 -2.40
C PRO A 344 -14.13 -21.36 -1.99
N LEU A 345 -13.07 -21.54 -2.79
CA LEU A 345 -11.73 -21.00 -2.54
C LEU A 345 -11.67 -19.46 -2.55
N TRP A 346 -12.61 -18.79 -3.21
CA TRP A 346 -12.71 -17.33 -3.24
C TRP A 346 -13.40 -16.72 -2.01
N THR A 347 -13.79 -17.57 -1.04
CA THR A 347 -14.40 -17.08 0.21
C THR A 347 -13.41 -16.24 1.01
N LYS A 348 -13.80 -15.02 1.36
CA LYS A 348 -13.01 -14.14 2.24
C LYS A 348 -12.95 -14.71 3.63
N LEU A 349 -11.75 -14.63 4.22
CA LEU A 349 -11.46 -15.14 5.56
C LEU A 349 -11.55 -14.03 6.60
N ASN A 350 -11.89 -14.42 7.81
CA ASN A 350 -11.90 -13.55 8.99
C ASN A 350 -10.79 -13.95 9.97
N PRO A 351 -10.29 -13.01 10.79
CA PRO A 351 -9.34 -13.33 11.85
C PRO A 351 -9.90 -14.42 12.77
N GLY A 352 -9.09 -15.43 13.04
CA GLY A 352 -9.48 -16.56 13.89
C GLY A 352 -10.15 -17.74 13.17
N ASP A 353 -10.42 -17.64 11.87
CA ASP A 353 -10.97 -18.76 11.10
C ASP A 353 -10.06 -19.97 11.14
N ARG A 354 -10.66 -21.16 11.28
CA ARG A 354 -9.97 -22.46 11.16
C ARG A 354 -10.25 -23.05 9.79
N ILE A 355 -9.17 -23.30 9.02
CA ILE A 355 -9.27 -23.62 7.60
C ILE A 355 -8.58 -24.94 7.29
N LYS A 356 -9.29 -25.80 6.56
CA LYS A 356 -8.78 -27.00 5.91
C LYS A 356 -8.97 -26.88 4.41
N ILE A 357 -7.90 -26.97 3.64
CA ILE A 357 -7.97 -27.04 2.19
C ILE A 357 -8.30 -28.46 1.75
N ILE A 358 -9.30 -28.56 0.87
CA ILE A 358 -9.71 -29.80 0.24
C ILE A 358 -9.04 -29.85 -1.14
N TYR A 359 -8.25 -30.86 -1.36
CA TYR A 359 -7.51 -31.08 -2.60
C TYR A 359 -8.23 -32.05 -3.54
N SER A 360 -8.08 -31.88 -4.83
CA SER A 360 -8.53 -32.83 -5.84
C SER A 360 -7.42 -33.03 -6.88
N PRO A 361 -7.07 -34.27 -7.21
CA PRO A 361 -6.08 -34.55 -8.26
C PRO A 361 -6.47 -34.00 -9.65
N LYS A 362 -7.78 -33.77 -9.87
CA LYS A 362 -8.34 -33.19 -11.09
C LYS A 362 -8.39 -31.66 -11.06
N SER A 363 -8.06 -31.03 -9.92
CA SER A 363 -8.07 -29.58 -9.79
C SER A 363 -6.72 -29.04 -10.25
N GLU A 364 -6.76 -28.08 -11.16
CA GLU A 364 -5.61 -27.35 -11.66
C GLU A 364 -5.81 -25.86 -11.44
N VAL A 365 -4.70 -25.11 -11.45
CA VAL A 365 -4.73 -23.65 -11.31
C VAL A 365 -5.50 -23.03 -12.46
N GLN A 366 -6.51 -22.25 -12.15
CA GLN A 366 -7.37 -21.57 -13.12
C GLN A 366 -6.97 -20.09 -13.27
N VAL A 367 -7.10 -19.56 -14.49
CA VAL A 367 -6.85 -18.13 -14.78
C VAL A 367 -7.74 -17.22 -13.91
N SER A 368 -8.98 -17.65 -13.61
CA SER A 368 -9.88 -16.93 -12.70
C SER A 368 -9.32 -16.71 -11.30
N TRP A 369 -8.38 -17.55 -10.84
CA TRP A 369 -7.75 -17.38 -9.53
C TRP A 369 -6.95 -16.09 -9.42
N LEU A 370 -6.45 -15.55 -10.54
CA LEU A 370 -5.76 -14.25 -10.57
C LEU A 370 -6.65 -13.09 -10.11
N SER A 371 -7.93 -13.13 -10.44
CA SER A 371 -8.91 -12.12 -10.02
C SER A 371 -9.46 -12.35 -8.62
N LEU A 372 -9.35 -13.57 -8.10
CA LEU A 372 -9.90 -13.99 -6.81
C LEU A 372 -8.88 -13.91 -5.67
N ALA A 373 -7.58 -14.04 -5.98
CA ALA A 373 -6.52 -13.86 -5.00
C ALA A 373 -6.38 -12.37 -4.62
N SER A 374 -6.38 -12.09 -3.33
CA SER A 374 -6.22 -10.73 -2.80
C SER A 374 -4.75 -10.33 -2.69
N SER A 375 -3.86 -11.31 -2.45
CA SER A 375 -2.44 -11.09 -2.25
C SER A 375 -1.68 -11.06 -3.57
N GLU A 376 -0.88 -10.02 -3.79
CA GLU A 376 -0.01 -9.89 -4.97
C GLU A 376 1.01 -11.03 -5.08
N LYS A 377 1.58 -11.45 -3.94
CA LYS A 377 2.48 -12.60 -3.90
C LYS A 377 1.82 -13.86 -4.45
N VAL A 378 0.57 -14.11 -4.04
CA VAL A 378 -0.20 -15.28 -4.50
C VAL A 378 -0.52 -15.16 -5.98
N ARG A 379 -0.90 -13.98 -6.47
CA ARG A 379 -1.11 -13.75 -7.92
C ARG A 379 0.14 -14.06 -8.73
N GLN A 380 1.31 -13.59 -8.29
CA GLN A 380 2.58 -13.88 -8.97
C GLN A 380 2.91 -15.39 -8.97
N ASP A 381 2.61 -16.11 -7.89
CA ASP A 381 2.83 -17.55 -7.83
C ASP A 381 1.84 -18.31 -8.75
N ILE A 382 0.58 -17.86 -8.80
CA ILE A 382 -0.42 -18.35 -9.76
C ILE A 382 0.03 -18.08 -11.21
N GLU A 383 0.48 -16.86 -11.52
CA GLU A 383 1.00 -16.52 -12.86
C GLU A 383 2.18 -17.38 -13.28
N LYS A 384 3.13 -17.66 -12.37
CA LYS A 384 4.28 -18.53 -12.65
C LYS A 384 3.82 -19.95 -12.96
N THR A 385 2.82 -20.45 -12.26
CA THR A 385 2.28 -21.78 -12.48
C THR A 385 1.51 -21.83 -13.80
N LEU A 386 0.65 -20.84 -14.07
CA LEU A 386 -0.05 -20.73 -15.33
C LEU A 386 0.91 -20.61 -16.52
N LYS A 387 1.99 -19.85 -16.42
CA LYS A 387 3.03 -19.77 -17.46
C LYS A 387 3.67 -21.15 -17.73
N LYS A 388 3.87 -21.98 -16.71
CA LYS A 388 4.40 -23.35 -16.89
C LYS A 388 3.38 -24.30 -17.52
N ILE A 389 2.10 -24.13 -17.19
CA ILE A 389 1.01 -24.92 -17.77
C ILE A 389 0.75 -24.48 -19.21
N ILE A 390 0.85 -23.17 -19.48
CA ILE A 390 0.60 -22.54 -20.78
C ILE A 390 1.81 -22.62 -21.71
N THR A 391 3.05 -22.92 -21.23
CA THR A 391 4.21 -23.21 -22.09
C THR A 391 4.18 -24.68 -22.55
N PRO A 392 3.66 -24.97 -23.72
CA PRO A 392 3.65 -26.36 -24.23
C PRO A 392 5.05 -26.77 -24.70
N LYS A 393 5.38 -28.03 -24.51
CA LYS A 393 6.37 -28.70 -25.36
C LYS A 393 5.94 -28.50 -26.81
N GLN A 394 6.75 -27.77 -27.57
CA GLN A 394 6.74 -27.56 -29.04
C GLN A 394 5.64 -28.29 -29.84
N SER A 395 4.48 -27.68 -30.06
CA SER A 395 3.63 -27.84 -31.25
C SER A 395 2.33 -27.01 -31.30
N GLU A 396 1.85 -26.42 -30.23
CA GLU A 396 0.63 -25.59 -30.24
C GLU A 396 0.89 -24.30 -29.44
N GLY A 397 0.66 -23.13 -30.04
CA GLY A 397 0.86 -21.82 -29.41
C GLY A 397 -0.45 -21.17 -28.98
N PHE A 398 -0.35 -20.16 -28.13
CA PHE A 398 -1.48 -19.26 -27.79
C PHE A 398 -1.16 -17.85 -28.29
N ALA A 399 -2.20 -17.11 -28.66
CA ALA A 399 -2.10 -15.71 -28.99
C ALA A 399 -3.10 -14.92 -28.14
N LYS A 400 -2.65 -13.81 -27.58
CA LYS A 400 -3.50 -12.83 -26.94
C LYS A 400 -3.83 -11.75 -27.97
N ILE A 401 -5.11 -11.60 -28.28
CA ILE A 401 -5.63 -10.63 -29.23
C ILE A 401 -6.38 -9.58 -28.41
N ARG A 402 -5.91 -8.35 -28.43
CA ARG A 402 -6.57 -7.20 -27.81
C ARG A 402 -7.19 -6.33 -28.91
N ILE A 403 -8.44 -6.01 -28.73
CA ILE A 403 -9.25 -5.23 -29.66
C ILE A 403 -9.81 -4.02 -28.90
N ASP A 404 -9.32 -2.85 -29.19
CA ASP A 404 -9.88 -1.58 -28.70
C ASP A 404 -11.01 -1.16 -29.65
N SER A 405 -12.20 -0.85 -29.13
CA SER A 405 -13.41 -0.69 -29.93
C SER A 405 -14.41 0.30 -29.31
N ILE A 406 -15.34 0.76 -30.13
CA ILE A 406 -16.52 1.50 -29.66
C ILE A 406 -17.48 0.46 -29.03
N ASP A 407 -17.88 0.69 -27.77
CA ASP A 407 -18.79 -0.23 -27.07
C ASP A 407 -20.19 -0.17 -27.67
N LYS A 408 -20.68 -1.33 -28.13
CA LYS A 408 -22.03 -1.48 -28.66
C LYS A 408 -22.61 -2.84 -28.30
N PRO A 409 -23.93 -2.91 -28.03
CA PRO A 409 -24.58 -4.20 -27.81
C PRO A 409 -24.32 -5.20 -28.93
N GLY A 410 -23.95 -6.43 -28.55
CA GLY A 410 -23.66 -7.53 -29.50
C GLY A 410 -22.27 -7.50 -30.11
N LEU A 411 -21.40 -6.53 -29.77
CA LEU A 411 -20.04 -6.47 -30.32
C LEU A 411 -19.21 -7.68 -29.94
N LEU A 412 -19.26 -8.14 -28.68
CA LEU A 412 -18.52 -9.33 -28.22
C LEU A 412 -18.86 -10.57 -29.04
N MET A 413 -20.13 -10.75 -29.41
CA MET A 413 -20.58 -11.86 -30.27
C MET A 413 -20.00 -11.76 -31.68
N LYS A 414 -19.91 -10.54 -32.26
CA LYS A 414 -19.31 -10.32 -33.57
C LYS A 414 -17.80 -10.61 -33.55
N LEU A 415 -17.08 -10.11 -32.54
CA LEU A 415 -15.64 -10.30 -32.40
C LEU A 415 -15.28 -11.78 -32.21
N SER A 416 -15.98 -12.46 -31.31
CA SER A 416 -15.79 -13.90 -31.08
C SER A 416 -16.17 -14.74 -32.31
N GLY A 417 -17.23 -14.35 -33.06
CA GLY A 417 -17.63 -14.98 -34.29
C GLY A 417 -16.58 -14.92 -35.41
N VAL A 418 -15.86 -13.78 -35.51
CA VAL A 418 -14.73 -13.67 -36.45
C VAL A 418 -13.61 -14.64 -36.09
N LEU A 419 -13.27 -14.76 -34.82
CA LEU A 419 -12.23 -15.69 -34.36
C LEU A 419 -12.64 -17.13 -34.61
N PHE A 420 -13.88 -17.49 -34.27
CA PHE A 420 -14.43 -18.83 -34.49
C PHE A 420 -14.41 -19.23 -35.98
N LYS A 421 -14.86 -18.33 -36.89
CA LYS A 421 -14.83 -18.54 -38.34
C LYS A 421 -13.44 -18.77 -38.91
N ASN A 422 -12.40 -18.22 -38.24
CA ASN A 422 -11.00 -18.42 -38.62
C ASN A 422 -10.34 -19.61 -37.89
N GLY A 423 -11.14 -20.47 -37.27
CA GLY A 423 -10.70 -21.75 -36.67
C GLY A 423 -10.09 -21.60 -35.26
N PHE A 424 -10.24 -20.46 -34.61
CA PHE A 424 -9.72 -20.25 -33.26
C PHE A 424 -10.69 -20.76 -32.20
N ASN A 425 -10.15 -21.52 -31.25
CA ASN A 425 -10.83 -21.77 -29.98
C ASN A 425 -10.47 -20.67 -28.99
N ILE A 426 -11.49 -19.99 -28.44
CA ILE A 426 -11.32 -18.94 -27.46
C ILE A 426 -11.28 -19.59 -26.08
N GLU A 427 -10.13 -19.51 -25.41
CA GLU A 427 -9.95 -20.04 -24.06
C GLU A 427 -10.45 -19.05 -23.00
N THR A 428 -10.21 -17.74 -23.23
CA THR A 428 -10.71 -16.67 -22.36
C THR A 428 -11.05 -15.43 -23.16
N GLY A 429 -12.05 -14.68 -22.68
CA GLY A 429 -12.42 -13.36 -23.19
C GLY A 429 -12.71 -12.41 -22.03
N ILE A 430 -12.09 -11.26 -22.02
CA ILE A 430 -12.29 -10.19 -21.03
C ILE A 430 -12.68 -8.93 -21.80
N THR A 431 -13.83 -8.34 -21.44
CA THR A 431 -14.26 -7.04 -21.97
C THR A 431 -14.28 -6.03 -20.86
N LYS A 432 -13.74 -4.84 -21.15
CA LYS A 432 -13.79 -3.68 -20.26
C LYS A 432 -14.28 -2.47 -21.01
N VAL A 433 -15.22 -1.75 -20.44
CA VAL A 433 -15.70 -0.45 -20.92
C VAL A 433 -14.88 0.64 -20.22
N ASN A 434 -14.45 1.65 -20.97
CA ASN A 434 -13.70 2.79 -20.45
C ASN A 434 -14.63 3.76 -19.68
N GLU A 435 -14.05 4.67 -18.93
CA GLU A 435 -14.79 5.66 -18.13
C GLU A 435 -15.69 6.61 -18.98
N ASP A 436 -15.44 6.69 -20.27
CA ASP A 436 -16.23 7.49 -21.23
C ASP A 436 -17.60 6.84 -21.58
N GLY A 437 -17.79 5.58 -21.18
CA GLY A 437 -18.99 4.78 -21.48
C GLY A 437 -19.27 4.54 -22.98
N LYS A 438 -18.32 4.93 -23.86
CA LYS A 438 -18.48 4.84 -25.31
C LYS A 438 -17.44 3.95 -25.98
N THR A 439 -16.28 3.81 -25.36
CA THR A 439 -15.17 2.99 -25.86
C THR A 439 -14.83 1.91 -24.83
N GLY A 440 -14.15 0.87 -25.30
CA GLY A 440 -13.72 -0.21 -24.45
C GLY A 440 -12.69 -1.08 -25.15
N TYR A 441 -12.24 -2.13 -24.47
CA TYR A 441 -11.43 -3.13 -25.10
C TYR A 441 -11.89 -4.55 -24.76
N THR A 442 -11.67 -5.46 -25.71
CA THR A 442 -11.87 -6.90 -25.52
C THR A 442 -10.53 -7.61 -25.73
N GLU A 443 -10.13 -8.43 -24.79
CA GLU A 443 -8.97 -9.29 -24.88
C GLU A 443 -9.40 -10.74 -24.98
N PHE A 444 -8.96 -11.43 -26.03
CA PHE A 444 -9.14 -12.86 -26.21
C PHE A 444 -7.80 -13.59 -26.11
N ILE A 445 -7.77 -14.69 -25.37
CA ILE A 445 -6.72 -15.69 -25.48
C ILE A 445 -7.24 -16.81 -26.36
N VAL A 446 -6.56 -17.04 -27.48
CA VAL A 446 -6.96 -18.03 -28.48
C VAL A 446 -5.86 -19.05 -28.65
N LYS A 447 -6.25 -20.32 -28.85
CA LYS A 447 -5.34 -21.39 -29.16
C LYS A 447 -5.03 -21.38 -30.65
N THR A 448 -3.73 -21.31 -31.00
CA THR A 448 -3.26 -21.38 -32.38
C THR A 448 -2.89 -22.82 -32.71
N LYS A 449 -3.52 -23.39 -33.74
CA LYS A 449 -3.25 -24.74 -34.26
C LYS A 449 -2.80 -24.69 -35.73
N LYS A 450 -2.20 -25.75 -36.21
CA LYS A 450 -1.94 -25.92 -37.65
C LYS A 450 -3.27 -25.79 -38.39
N GLY A 451 -3.45 -24.72 -39.20
CA GLY A 451 -4.71 -24.44 -39.93
C GLY A 451 -5.51 -23.23 -39.40
N THR A 452 -5.14 -22.61 -38.26
CA THR A 452 -5.70 -21.33 -37.87
C THR A 452 -5.09 -20.20 -38.69
N ASN A 453 -5.92 -19.30 -39.22
CA ASN A 453 -5.45 -18.17 -40.05
C ASN A 453 -5.52 -16.85 -39.26
N LEU A 454 -4.47 -16.60 -38.47
CA LEU A 454 -4.41 -15.42 -37.61
C LEU A 454 -4.35 -14.12 -38.41
N GLU A 455 -3.65 -14.09 -39.52
CA GLU A 455 -3.56 -12.91 -40.39
C GLU A 455 -4.94 -12.50 -40.95
N ASN A 456 -5.71 -13.50 -41.41
CA ASN A 456 -7.06 -13.26 -41.92
C ASN A 456 -8.02 -12.80 -40.80
N ALA A 457 -7.92 -13.41 -39.62
CA ALA A 457 -8.72 -12.97 -38.45
C ALA A 457 -8.42 -11.52 -38.09
N ILE A 458 -7.14 -11.14 -38.00
CA ILE A 458 -6.71 -9.78 -37.71
C ILE A 458 -7.22 -8.79 -38.76
N LYS A 459 -7.11 -9.19 -40.07
CA LYS A 459 -7.61 -8.37 -41.18
C LYS A 459 -9.11 -8.13 -41.09
N GLN A 460 -9.88 -9.17 -40.77
CA GLN A 460 -11.33 -9.06 -40.58
C GLN A 460 -11.70 -8.23 -39.34
N LEU A 461 -11.01 -8.40 -38.21
CA LEU A 461 -11.21 -7.62 -37.01
C LEU A 461 -10.92 -6.12 -37.25
N LYS A 462 -9.81 -5.81 -37.93
CA LYS A 462 -9.45 -4.42 -38.30
C LYS A 462 -10.43 -3.77 -39.29
N SER A 463 -11.12 -4.56 -40.11
CA SER A 463 -12.10 -4.04 -41.08
C SER A 463 -13.48 -3.75 -40.47
N MET A 464 -13.72 -4.11 -39.22
CA MET A 464 -15.00 -3.83 -38.57
C MET A 464 -15.13 -2.36 -38.19
N LYS A 465 -16.30 -1.77 -38.46
CA LYS A 465 -16.56 -0.32 -38.22
C LYS A 465 -16.41 0.09 -36.74
N GLU A 466 -16.64 -0.84 -35.84
CA GLU A 466 -16.56 -0.62 -34.39
C GLU A 466 -15.15 -0.76 -33.83
N THR A 467 -14.20 -1.34 -34.60
CA THR A 467 -12.83 -1.57 -34.15
C THR A 467 -11.97 -0.30 -34.33
N ILE A 468 -11.27 0.10 -33.27
CA ILE A 468 -10.34 1.23 -33.26
C ILE A 468 -8.91 0.70 -33.53
N GLU A 469 -8.49 -0.33 -32.76
CA GLU A 469 -7.17 -0.93 -32.87
C GLU A 469 -7.19 -2.41 -32.55
N VAL A 470 -6.31 -3.19 -33.20
CA VAL A 470 -6.10 -4.59 -32.91
C VAL A 470 -4.62 -4.84 -32.71
N SER A 471 -4.26 -5.34 -31.55
CA SER A 471 -2.90 -5.75 -31.20
C SER A 471 -2.86 -7.26 -30.87
N VAL A 472 -1.75 -7.93 -31.23
CA VAL A 472 -1.55 -9.34 -31.02
C VAL A 472 -0.21 -9.58 -30.33
N HIS A 473 -0.23 -10.38 -29.27
CA HIS A 473 0.95 -10.84 -28.58
C HIS A 473 0.96 -12.35 -28.56
N TYR A 474 1.98 -12.96 -29.12
CA TYR A 474 2.19 -14.40 -28.99
C TYR A 474 2.60 -14.71 -27.56
N LEU A 475 1.90 -15.63 -26.95
CA LEU A 475 2.23 -16.14 -25.62
C LEU A 475 3.16 -17.34 -25.85
N THR A 476 4.48 -17.02 -25.87
CA THR A 476 5.55 -18.03 -25.92
C THR A 476 5.82 -18.63 -24.55
#